data_d96c5238ac9f258ba0b520eab919de82
#
_entry.id   d96c5238ac9f258ba0b520eab919de82
#
_cell.length_a   1.000
_cell.length_b   1.000
_cell.length_c   1.000
_cell.angle_alpha   90.00
_cell.angle_beta   90.00
_cell.angle_gamma   90.00
#
_symmetry.space_group_name_H-M   'P 1'
#
loop_
_entity.id
_entity.type
_entity.pdbx_description
1 polymer ?
#
loop_
_entity_poly.entity_id
_entity_poly.type
_entity_poly.pdbx_seq_one_letter_code
_entity_poly.pdbx_strand_id
1 'polypeptide(L)'
;MMLAVLAAAGGVSASAAPVPVYELKGLTVTATRQAETTKDVPANVQIVTEKEIKDRNVQNAAQAVALATGVQVDTTVEGSVNLRGYNSKNILVLVDGQQMNTAWNSTVDWNMIPVENIRKVEVVSGGQSALYGGRAVGGVINIMTKSAKENGVHGAVNLGYGSHNTVKQSYMASGRKDRLNWGVFYEVK
;
A
#
# COMPACT_ATOMS: atom_id res chain seq x y z
N MET A 1 36.43 13.33 -68.23
CA MET A 1 36.82 13.24 -66.77
C MET A 1 35.57 13.31 -65.99
N MET A 2 35.06 12.16 -65.59
CA MET A 2 33.74 12.01 -64.91
C MET A 2 34.00 11.63 -63.45
N LEU A 3 33.66 12.52 -62.54
CA LEU A 3 33.85 12.35 -61.08
C LEU A 3 32.65 11.64 -60.56
N ALA A 4 32.81 10.40 -60.06
CA ALA A 4 31.77 9.64 -59.37
C ALA A 4 31.82 9.99 -57.83
N VAL A 5 30.74 10.56 -57.34
CA VAL A 5 30.55 10.78 -55.87
C VAL A 5 29.88 9.55 -55.30
N LEU A 6 30.61 8.85 -54.43
CA LEU A 6 30.11 7.70 -53.67
C LEU A 6 29.50 8.22 -52.39
N ALA A 7 28.16 8.16 -52.28
CA ALA A 7 27.44 8.47 -51.00
C ALA A 7 27.41 7.24 -50.13
N ALA A 8 28.15 7.29 -49.03
CA ALA A 8 28.08 6.27 -47.98
C ALA A 8 26.87 6.54 -47.07
N ALA A 9 25.82 5.72 -47.20
CA ALA A 9 24.70 5.72 -46.26
C ALA A 9 25.11 4.98 -44.99
N GLY A 10 25.48 5.73 -43.94
CA GLY A 10 25.69 5.19 -42.61
C GLY A 10 24.35 4.90 -41.95
N GLY A 11 23.96 3.64 -41.86
CA GLY A 11 22.81 3.21 -41.09
C GLY A 11 23.06 3.40 -39.59
N VAL A 12 22.32 4.30 -38.97
CA VAL A 12 22.31 4.45 -37.51
C VAL A 12 21.40 3.33 -36.94
N SER A 13 22.00 2.26 -36.44
CA SER A 13 21.29 1.24 -35.69
C SER A 13 20.97 1.81 -34.32
N ALA A 14 19.74 2.22 -34.08
CA ALA A 14 19.24 2.54 -32.74
C ALA A 14 19.14 1.24 -31.94
N SER A 15 20.13 0.99 -31.08
CA SER A 15 20.07 -0.04 -30.07
C SER A 15 19.13 0.46 -28.97
N ALA A 16 17.92 -0.07 -28.91
CA ALA A 16 17.05 0.15 -27.77
C ALA A 16 17.71 -0.49 -26.55
N ALA A 17 18.08 0.32 -25.56
CA ALA A 17 18.56 -0.18 -24.28
C ALA A 17 17.47 -1.08 -23.67
N PRO A 18 17.82 -2.25 -23.09
CA PRO A 18 16.85 -3.10 -22.46
C PRO A 18 16.21 -2.35 -21.30
N VAL A 19 14.88 -2.25 -21.31
CA VAL A 19 14.11 -1.70 -20.20
C VAL A 19 14.41 -2.59 -18.99
N PRO A 20 14.87 -2.02 -17.85
CA PRO A 20 15.13 -2.84 -16.68
C PRO A 20 13.82 -3.48 -16.21
N VAL A 21 13.69 -4.78 -16.39
CA VAL A 21 12.61 -5.56 -15.81
C VAL A 21 12.93 -5.68 -14.33
N TYR A 22 12.28 -4.86 -13.51
CA TYR A 22 12.32 -5.01 -12.06
C TYR A 22 11.52 -6.28 -11.70
N GLU A 23 12.20 -7.39 -11.56
CA GLU A 23 11.62 -8.56 -10.92
C GLU A 23 11.34 -8.21 -9.45
N LEU A 24 10.07 -8.07 -9.12
CA LEU A 24 9.61 -7.98 -7.73
C LEU A 24 9.77 -9.36 -7.08
N LYS A 25 11.00 -9.69 -6.68
CA LYS A 25 11.30 -10.94 -5.99
C LYS A 25 10.58 -10.96 -4.65
N GLY A 26 9.61 -11.85 -4.51
CA GLY A 26 9.12 -12.29 -3.21
C GLY A 26 8.12 -11.38 -2.49
N LEU A 27 7.33 -10.57 -3.20
CA LEU A 27 6.18 -9.92 -2.59
C LEU A 27 5.09 -10.96 -2.32
N THR A 28 4.93 -11.28 -1.04
CA THR A 28 3.90 -12.21 -0.56
C THR A 28 2.61 -11.43 -0.28
N VAL A 29 1.51 -11.90 -0.84
CA VAL A 29 0.15 -11.37 -0.60
C VAL A 29 -0.49 -12.17 0.51
N THR A 30 -1.07 -11.50 1.49
CA THR A 30 -1.78 -12.12 2.61
C THR A 30 -3.27 -11.81 2.60
N ALA A 31 -3.70 -10.90 1.71
CA ALA A 31 -5.12 -10.57 1.52
C ALA A 31 -5.96 -11.74 0.94
N THR A 32 -5.35 -12.87 0.59
CA THR A 32 -6.01 -14.11 0.18
C THR A 32 -6.16 -15.13 1.31
N ARG A 33 -5.89 -14.72 2.57
CA ARG A 33 -5.81 -15.56 3.78
C ARG A 33 -4.68 -16.59 3.80
N GLN A 34 -3.96 -16.75 2.71
CA GLN A 34 -2.75 -17.55 2.61
C GLN A 34 -1.60 -16.66 2.11
N ALA A 35 -0.39 -16.96 2.55
CA ALA A 35 0.79 -16.26 2.07
C ALA A 35 1.17 -16.84 0.70
N GLU A 36 0.70 -16.20 -0.36
CA GLU A 36 0.97 -16.58 -1.74
C GLU A 36 1.83 -15.54 -2.44
N THR A 37 2.59 -15.95 -3.43
CA THR A 37 3.30 -15.01 -4.30
C THR A 37 2.32 -14.31 -5.23
N THR A 38 2.53 -13.04 -5.52
CA THR A 38 1.69 -12.24 -6.43
C THR A 38 1.45 -12.88 -7.79
N LYS A 39 2.33 -13.80 -8.21
CA LYS A 39 2.22 -14.53 -9.49
C LYS A 39 1.20 -15.68 -9.44
N ASP A 40 0.93 -16.21 -8.26
CA ASP A 40 0.08 -17.39 -8.07
C ASP A 40 -1.36 -17.02 -7.70
N VAL A 41 -1.62 -15.75 -7.38
CA VAL A 41 -2.96 -15.28 -7.06
C VAL A 41 -3.72 -14.95 -8.36
N PRO A 42 -4.82 -15.62 -8.67
CA PRO A 42 -5.62 -15.37 -9.87
C PRO A 42 -6.50 -14.12 -9.72
N ALA A 43 -5.96 -13.05 -9.16
CA ALA A 43 -6.64 -11.79 -8.90
C ALA A 43 -5.73 -10.62 -9.24
N ASN A 44 -6.32 -9.47 -9.57
CA ASN A 44 -5.55 -8.25 -9.78
C ASN A 44 -5.10 -7.69 -8.42
N VAL A 45 -3.87 -8.01 -8.04
CA VAL A 45 -3.26 -7.57 -6.78
C VAL A 45 -2.33 -6.41 -7.03
N GLN A 46 -2.46 -5.37 -6.23
CA GLN A 46 -1.55 -4.24 -6.18
C GLN A 46 -0.99 -4.11 -4.78
N ILE A 47 0.28 -3.77 -4.68
CA ILE A 47 0.97 -3.59 -3.41
C ILE A 47 1.59 -2.20 -3.40
N VAL A 48 1.18 -1.39 -2.42
CA VAL A 48 1.83 -0.12 -2.10
C VAL A 48 2.82 -0.39 -0.98
N THR A 49 4.08 -0.11 -1.23
CA THR A 49 5.18 -0.40 -0.30
C THR A 49 5.43 0.76 0.66
N GLU A 50 6.07 0.48 1.81
CA GLU A 50 6.52 1.52 2.74
C GLU A 50 7.40 2.58 2.04
N LYS A 51 8.23 2.13 1.09
CA LYS A 51 9.10 3.04 0.33
C LYS A 51 8.27 4.03 -0.50
N GLU A 52 7.26 3.56 -1.21
CA GLU A 52 6.36 4.43 -1.99
C GLU A 52 5.62 5.43 -1.11
N ILE A 53 5.12 4.98 0.04
CA ILE A 53 4.44 5.83 1.03
C ILE A 53 5.35 6.97 1.47
N LYS A 54 6.62 6.66 1.77
CA LYS A 54 7.62 7.65 2.17
C LYS A 54 8.04 8.57 1.03
N ASP A 55 8.36 8.02 -0.14
CA ASP A 55 8.82 8.78 -1.31
C ASP A 55 7.76 9.80 -1.79
N ARG A 56 6.48 9.47 -1.60
CA ARG A 56 5.36 10.36 -1.93
C ARG A 56 4.91 11.27 -0.80
N ASN A 57 5.61 11.25 0.33
CA ASN A 57 5.32 12.07 1.51
C ASN A 57 3.84 12.00 1.95
N VAL A 58 3.31 10.80 2.01
CA VAL A 58 1.92 10.53 2.37
C VAL A 58 1.67 10.86 3.83
N GLN A 59 0.60 11.61 4.13
CA GLN A 59 0.35 12.18 5.45
C GLN A 59 -0.64 11.36 6.31
N ASN A 60 -1.45 10.50 5.70
CA ASN A 60 -2.43 9.67 6.40
C ASN A 60 -2.69 8.35 5.66
N ALA A 61 -3.34 7.42 6.35
CA ALA A 61 -3.62 6.09 5.80
C ALA A 61 -4.54 6.12 4.58
N ALA A 62 -5.49 7.05 4.52
CA ALA A 62 -6.36 7.23 3.36
C ALA A 62 -5.58 7.52 2.08
N GLN A 63 -4.60 8.44 2.17
CA GLN A 63 -3.71 8.75 1.05
C GLN A 63 -2.82 7.56 0.68
N ALA A 64 -2.34 6.78 1.67
CA ALA A 64 -1.55 5.59 1.40
C ALA A 64 -2.35 4.55 0.61
N VAL A 65 -3.61 4.34 0.95
CA VAL A 65 -4.51 3.43 0.24
C VAL A 65 -4.85 3.97 -1.16
N ALA A 66 -5.03 5.29 -1.29
CA ALA A 66 -5.32 5.95 -2.58
C ALA A 66 -4.15 5.93 -3.57
N LEU A 67 -2.94 5.53 -3.16
CA LEU A 67 -1.82 5.30 -4.08
C LEU A 67 -2.07 4.09 -5.01
N ALA A 68 -2.91 3.15 -4.59
CA ALA A 68 -3.25 2.00 -5.43
C ALA A 68 -4.19 2.43 -6.57
N THR A 69 -3.93 1.93 -7.77
CA THR A 69 -4.68 2.31 -8.97
C THR A 69 -6.14 1.88 -8.88
N GLY A 70 -7.05 2.81 -9.12
CA GLY A 70 -8.49 2.57 -9.09
C GLY A 70 -9.09 2.63 -7.69
N VAL A 71 -8.31 3.00 -6.68
CA VAL A 71 -8.81 3.30 -5.33
C VAL A 71 -9.02 4.80 -5.20
N GLN A 72 -10.18 5.17 -4.69
CA GLN A 72 -10.50 6.54 -4.29
C GLN A 72 -10.97 6.52 -2.84
N VAL A 73 -10.40 7.38 -2.01
CA VAL A 73 -10.79 7.52 -0.61
C VAL A 73 -11.34 8.92 -0.42
N ASP A 74 -12.58 8.98 0.03
CA ASP A 74 -13.20 10.25 0.41
C ASP A 74 -12.88 10.54 1.87
N THR A 75 -12.10 11.58 2.09
CA THR A 75 -11.72 12.03 3.43
C THR A 75 -12.73 13.03 4.02
N THR A 76 -13.68 13.50 3.23
CA THR A 76 -14.68 14.49 3.66
C THR A 76 -15.94 13.85 4.23
N VAL A 77 -16.28 12.64 3.82
CA VAL A 77 -17.48 11.91 4.25
C VAL A 77 -17.07 10.61 4.93
N GLU A 78 -16.78 10.70 6.22
CA GLU A 78 -16.62 9.56 7.13
C GLU A 78 -15.80 8.38 6.57
N GLY A 79 -14.74 8.66 5.77
CA GLY A 79 -13.81 7.64 5.36
C GLY A 79 -14.35 6.60 4.36
N SER A 80 -15.23 7.01 3.47
CA SER A 80 -15.70 6.12 2.40
C SER A 80 -14.57 5.75 1.44
N VAL A 81 -14.61 4.53 0.93
CA VAL A 81 -13.65 4.02 -0.05
C VAL A 81 -14.38 3.49 -1.28
N ASN A 82 -13.84 3.81 -2.45
CA ASN A 82 -14.30 3.29 -3.73
C ASN A 82 -13.16 2.56 -4.42
N LEU A 83 -13.43 1.39 -4.96
CA LEU A 83 -12.48 0.59 -5.72
C LEU A 83 -13.11 0.21 -7.05
N ARG A 84 -12.61 0.78 -8.14
CA ARG A 84 -13.08 0.50 -9.50
C ARG A 84 -14.61 0.57 -9.67
N GLY A 85 -15.25 1.56 -9.03
CA GLY A 85 -16.69 1.77 -9.08
C GLY A 85 -17.51 1.04 -8.01
N TYR A 86 -16.91 0.15 -7.25
CA TYR A 86 -17.55 -0.41 -6.05
C TYR A 86 -17.38 0.54 -4.87
N ASN A 87 -18.44 0.72 -4.10
CA ASN A 87 -18.46 1.56 -2.91
C ASN A 87 -18.07 0.78 -1.64
N SER A 88 -17.90 1.48 -0.53
CA SER A 88 -17.47 0.94 0.77
C SER A 88 -18.27 -0.27 1.27
N LYS A 89 -19.55 -0.41 0.88
CA LYS A 89 -20.39 -1.55 1.30
C LYS A 89 -19.93 -2.87 0.68
N ASN A 90 -19.24 -2.80 -0.46
CA ASN A 90 -18.78 -3.93 -1.24
C ASN A 90 -17.26 -4.14 -1.15
N ILE A 91 -16.59 -3.34 -0.34
CA ILE A 91 -15.12 -3.38 -0.19
C ILE A 91 -14.80 -3.67 1.27
N LEU A 92 -14.03 -4.71 1.50
CA LEU A 92 -13.56 -5.06 2.82
C LEU A 92 -12.20 -4.39 3.08
N VAL A 93 -12.10 -3.64 4.15
CA VAL A 93 -10.85 -3.04 4.61
C VAL A 93 -10.39 -3.78 5.87
N LEU A 94 -9.16 -4.25 5.83
CA LEU A 94 -8.52 -5.00 6.91
C LEU A 94 -7.28 -4.24 7.39
N VAL A 95 -7.00 -4.33 8.68
CA VAL A 95 -5.71 -4.00 9.28
C VAL A 95 -5.19 -5.25 9.97
N ASP A 96 -4.05 -5.76 9.53
CA ASP A 96 -3.46 -7.02 9.99
C ASP A 96 -4.46 -8.20 10.02
N GLY A 97 -5.36 -8.22 9.02
CA GLY A 97 -6.40 -9.24 8.90
C GLY A 97 -7.68 -8.98 9.70
N GLN A 98 -7.74 -7.93 10.52
CA GLN A 98 -8.93 -7.55 11.27
C GLN A 98 -9.77 -6.53 10.49
N GLN A 99 -11.08 -6.73 10.43
CA GLN A 99 -11.99 -5.85 9.72
C GLN A 99 -12.11 -4.49 10.41
N MET A 100 -11.92 -3.43 9.62
CA MET A 100 -12.02 -2.03 10.06
C MET A 100 -13.32 -1.35 9.65
N ASN A 101 -14.02 -1.90 8.65
CA ASN A 101 -15.30 -1.32 8.23
C ASN A 101 -16.31 -1.32 9.38
N THR A 102 -16.91 -0.17 9.64
CA THR A 102 -18.00 -0.05 10.62
C THR A 102 -19.20 -0.91 10.20
N ALA A 103 -19.91 -1.45 11.18
CA ALA A 103 -21.10 -2.28 10.90
C ALA A 103 -22.27 -1.46 10.33
N TRP A 104 -22.35 -0.20 10.71
CA TRP A 104 -23.45 0.71 10.41
C TRP A 104 -23.44 1.19 8.93
N ASN A 105 -22.34 1.81 8.45
CA ASN A 105 -22.28 2.45 7.13
C ASN A 105 -21.12 1.92 6.27
N SER A 106 -20.37 0.95 6.77
CA SER A 106 -19.21 0.35 6.10
C SER A 106 -18.06 1.34 5.80
N THR A 107 -18.00 2.44 6.53
CA THR A 107 -16.87 3.40 6.46
C THR A 107 -15.69 2.94 7.31
N VAL A 108 -14.57 3.58 7.14
CA VAL A 108 -13.32 3.31 7.87
C VAL A 108 -12.83 4.61 8.50
N ASP A 109 -12.54 4.60 9.79
CA ASP A 109 -11.85 5.72 10.42
C ASP A 109 -10.34 5.62 10.13
N TRP A 110 -9.92 6.35 9.12
CA TRP A 110 -8.53 6.37 8.66
C TRP A 110 -7.58 7.03 9.68
N ASN A 111 -8.11 7.83 10.63
CA ASN A 111 -7.29 8.47 11.66
C ASN A 111 -6.80 7.46 12.72
N MET A 112 -7.49 6.33 12.84
CA MET A 112 -7.05 5.26 13.73
C MET A 112 -5.84 4.48 13.21
N ILE A 113 -5.44 4.72 11.94
CA ILE A 113 -4.35 4.00 11.29
C ILE A 113 -3.19 4.97 11.05
N PRO A 114 -2.17 4.99 11.91
CA PRO A 114 -1.00 5.86 11.72
C PRO A 114 -0.22 5.46 10.48
N VAL A 115 0.00 6.40 9.56
CA VAL A 115 0.69 6.14 8.29
C VAL A 115 2.13 5.65 8.51
N GLU A 116 2.78 6.14 9.55
CA GLU A 116 4.14 5.75 9.92
C GLU A 116 4.26 4.29 10.32
N ASN A 117 3.16 3.71 10.80
CA ASN A 117 3.10 2.29 11.17
C ASN A 117 2.75 1.37 10.01
N ILE A 118 2.42 1.91 8.83
CA ILE A 118 2.11 1.09 7.65
C ILE A 118 3.41 0.53 7.06
N ARG A 119 3.47 -0.79 6.93
CA ARG A 119 4.53 -1.51 6.23
C ARG A 119 4.23 -1.65 4.75
N LYS A 120 2.99 -2.02 4.41
CA LYS A 120 2.49 -2.14 3.03
C LYS A 120 0.97 -2.12 3.03
N VAL A 121 0.41 -1.74 1.90
CA VAL A 121 -1.02 -1.88 1.61
C VAL A 121 -1.18 -2.86 0.45
N GLU A 122 -2.01 -3.87 0.63
CA GLU A 122 -2.37 -4.83 -0.40
C GLU A 122 -3.79 -4.55 -0.87
N VAL A 123 -3.98 -4.37 -2.17
CA VAL A 123 -5.30 -4.16 -2.78
C VAL A 123 -5.58 -5.30 -3.75
N VAL A 124 -6.56 -6.12 -3.42
CA VAL A 124 -7.04 -7.21 -4.27
C VAL A 124 -8.35 -6.78 -4.89
N SER A 125 -8.34 -6.51 -6.18
CA SER A 125 -9.53 -6.09 -6.93
C SER A 125 -10.29 -7.29 -7.48
N GLY A 126 -11.61 -7.23 -7.42
CA GLY A 126 -12.53 -8.29 -7.88
C GLY A 126 -13.11 -9.10 -6.73
N GLY A 127 -14.03 -9.99 -7.06
CA GLY A 127 -14.80 -10.74 -6.08
C GLY A 127 -13.96 -11.64 -5.18
N GLN A 128 -13.91 -11.32 -3.90
CA GLN A 128 -13.27 -12.09 -2.85
C GLN A 128 -14.29 -12.66 -1.86
N SER A 129 -15.56 -12.67 -2.24
CA SER A 129 -16.66 -13.08 -1.36
C SER A 129 -16.59 -14.53 -0.92
N ALA A 130 -15.96 -15.41 -1.68
CA ALA A 130 -15.74 -16.80 -1.29
C ALA A 130 -14.84 -16.92 -0.04
N LEU A 131 -13.89 -16.00 0.15
CA LEU A 131 -12.97 -16.00 1.30
C LEU A 131 -13.42 -15.10 2.44
N TYR A 132 -14.11 -14.00 2.13
CA TYR A 132 -14.38 -12.92 3.07
C TYR A 132 -15.86 -12.57 3.22
N GLY A 133 -16.76 -13.28 2.51
CA GLY A 133 -18.19 -13.04 2.57
C GLY A 133 -18.67 -11.85 1.73
N GLY A 134 -19.95 -11.48 1.87
CA GLY A 134 -20.64 -10.55 1.00
C GLY A 134 -20.09 -9.13 0.94
N ARG A 135 -19.23 -8.73 1.88
CA ARG A 135 -18.62 -7.39 1.87
C ARG A 135 -17.42 -7.27 0.95
N ALA A 136 -16.89 -8.38 0.44
CA ALA A 136 -15.72 -8.39 -0.43
C ALA A 136 -16.07 -8.66 -1.90
N VAL A 137 -17.22 -8.18 -2.36
CA VAL A 137 -17.67 -8.32 -3.76
C VAL A 137 -16.85 -7.49 -4.72
N GLY A 138 -16.48 -6.26 -4.31
CA GLY A 138 -15.65 -5.34 -5.09
C GLY A 138 -14.15 -5.58 -4.91
N GLY A 139 -13.77 -6.13 -3.77
CA GLY A 139 -12.37 -6.39 -3.44
C GLY A 139 -12.05 -6.30 -1.96
N VAL A 140 -10.77 -6.48 -1.65
CA VAL A 140 -10.21 -6.40 -0.31
C VAL A 140 -9.02 -5.45 -0.29
N ILE A 141 -8.96 -4.58 0.70
CA ILE A 141 -7.83 -3.72 1.01
C ILE A 141 -7.27 -4.18 2.35
N ASN A 142 -6.04 -4.68 2.37
CA ASN A 142 -5.39 -5.13 3.59
C ASN A 142 -4.19 -4.26 3.91
N ILE A 143 -4.26 -3.53 5.01
CA ILE A 143 -3.19 -2.68 5.52
C ILE A 143 -2.38 -3.51 6.51
N MET A 144 -1.11 -3.69 6.23
CA MET A 144 -0.22 -4.41 7.10
C MET A 144 0.66 -3.44 7.88
N THR A 145 0.65 -3.57 9.19
CA THR A 145 1.46 -2.73 10.05
C THR A 145 2.87 -3.29 10.24
N LYS A 146 3.74 -2.44 10.74
CA LYS A 146 5.09 -2.83 11.15
C LYS A 146 4.99 -3.64 12.43
N SER A 147 5.60 -4.79 12.44
CA SER A 147 5.76 -5.61 13.64
C SER A 147 7.23 -5.90 13.87
N ALA A 148 7.63 -6.08 15.11
CA ALA A 148 8.98 -6.52 15.43
C ALA A 148 9.23 -7.89 14.79
N LYS A 149 10.22 -7.96 13.87
CA LYS A 149 10.59 -9.20 13.17
C LYS A 149 11.51 -10.07 14.03
N GLU A 150 12.29 -9.44 14.89
CA GLU A 150 13.30 -10.08 15.72
C GLU A 150 12.95 -9.93 17.19
N ASN A 151 13.45 -10.83 18.03
CA ASN A 151 13.35 -10.68 19.47
C ASN A 151 14.12 -9.43 19.91
N GLY A 152 13.49 -8.62 20.73
CA GLY A 152 14.06 -7.36 21.20
C GLY A 152 12.99 -6.26 21.28
N VAL A 153 13.44 -5.07 21.67
CA VAL A 153 12.63 -3.86 21.73
C VAL A 153 13.14 -2.88 20.67
N HIS A 154 12.24 -2.36 19.88
CA HIS A 154 12.52 -1.40 18.83
C HIS A 154 11.71 -0.14 19.09
N GLY A 155 12.32 1.02 18.94
CA GLY A 155 11.65 2.31 19.05
C GLY A 155 11.95 3.19 17.84
N ALA A 156 10.98 4.05 17.49
CA ALA A 156 11.16 5.10 16.50
C ALA A 156 10.48 6.39 16.97
N VAL A 157 11.12 7.51 16.67
CA VAL A 157 10.57 8.85 16.89
C VAL A 157 10.61 9.56 15.56
N ASN A 158 9.49 10.12 15.13
CA ASN A 158 9.41 10.95 13.94
C ASN A 158 8.96 12.34 14.37
N LEU A 159 9.67 13.36 13.88
CA LEU A 159 9.35 14.77 14.09
C LEU A 159 9.11 15.41 12.73
N GLY A 160 7.98 16.04 12.56
CA GLY A 160 7.61 16.76 11.34
C GLY A 160 7.24 18.21 11.67
N TYR A 161 7.66 19.12 10.81
CA TYR A 161 7.25 20.50 10.83
C TYR A 161 6.63 20.86 9.48
N GLY A 162 5.43 21.42 9.49
CA GLY A 162 4.68 21.76 8.30
C GLY A 162 4.30 23.23 8.22
N SER A 163 3.62 23.57 7.13
CA SER A 163 3.01 24.90 6.96
C SER A 163 2.00 25.21 8.07
N HIS A 164 1.70 26.48 8.30
CA HIS A 164 0.78 26.94 9.34
C HIS A 164 1.22 26.56 10.77
N ASN A 165 2.53 26.48 11.00
CA ASN A 165 3.10 26.14 12.30
C ASN A 165 2.68 24.75 12.85
N THR A 166 2.36 23.82 11.95
CA THR A 166 1.97 22.47 12.33
C THR A 166 3.19 21.68 12.76
N VAL A 167 3.16 21.16 13.98
CA VAL A 167 4.19 20.26 14.52
C VAL A 167 3.58 18.86 14.65
N LYS A 168 4.15 17.88 13.98
CA LYS A 168 3.76 16.48 14.08
C LYS A 168 4.82 15.71 14.84
N GLN A 169 4.43 15.00 15.87
CA GLN A 169 5.31 14.15 16.66
C GLN A 169 4.70 12.76 16.73
N SER A 170 5.45 11.74 16.37
CA SER A 170 5.02 10.37 16.53
C SER A 170 6.08 9.53 17.23
N TYR A 171 5.63 8.72 18.16
CA TYR A 171 6.44 7.82 18.97
C TYR A 171 5.93 6.40 18.77
N MET A 172 6.82 5.52 18.43
CA MET A 172 6.51 4.10 18.27
C MET A 172 7.47 3.29 19.12
N ALA A 173 6.92 2.36 19.88
CA ALA A 173 7.69 1.33 20.57
C ALA A 173 7.07 -0.03 20.23
N SER A 174 7.87 -0.99 19.86
CA SER A 174 7.44 -2.34 19.57
C SER A 174 8.44 -3.35 20.10
N GLY A 175 7.96 -4.50 20.52
CA GLY A 175 8.84 -5.54 21.02
C GLY A 175 8.30 -6.92 20.70
N ARG A 176 9.24 -7.86 20.60
CA ARG A 176 8.96 -9.27 20.43
C ARG A 176 9.77 -10.08 21.43
N LYS A 177 9.11 -11.00 22.09
CA LYS A 177 9.75 -12.02 22.92
C LYS A 177 9.04 -13.34 22.67
N ASP A 178 9.72 -14.27 22.03
CA ASP A 178 9.21 -15.58 21.63
C ASP A 178 7.89 -15.48 20.83
N ARG A 179 6.78 -15.82 21.46
CA ARG A 179 5.42 -15.78 20.87
C ARG A 179 4.68 -14.48 21.16
N LEU A 180 5.20 -13.65 22.07
CA LEU A 180 4.58 -12.36 22.42
C LEU A 180 5.13 -11.28 21.49
N ASN A 181 4.23 -10.60 20.80
CA ASN A 181 4.51 -9.42 20.01
C ASN A 181 3.61 -8.28 20.51
N TRP A 182 4.21 -7.11 20.75
CA TRP A 182 3.49 -5.94 21.23
C TRP A 182 3.97 -4.68 20.53
N GLY A 183 3.10 -3.70 20.40
CA GLY A 183 3.42 -2.39 19.86
C GLY A 183 2.57 -1.31 20.48
N VAL A 184 3.18 -0.15 20.72
CA VAL A 184 2.52 1.06 21.19
C VAL A 184 2.87 2.17 20.21
N PHE A 185 1.86 2.90 19.80
CA PHE A 185 1.99 4.06 18.94
C PHE A 185 1.30 5.26 19.59
N TYR A 186 1.97 6.41 19.54
CA TYR A 186 1.41 7.67 20.02
C TYR A 186 1.74 8.79 19.04
N GLU A 187 0.76 9.59 18.66
CA GLU A 187 0.91 10.72 17.72
C GLU A 187 0.25 11.97 18.30
N VAL A 188 0.94 13.11 18.14
CA VAL A 188 0.43 14.46 18.42
C VAL A 188 0.58 15.29 17.16
N LYS A 189 -0.47 16.03 16.84
CA LYS A 189 -0.53 17.00 15.72
C LYS A 189 -0.88 18.37 16.24
#